data_a854159bcfff22500be7309e671415d7
#
_entry.id   a854159bcfff22500be7309e671415d7
#
_cell.length_a   1.000
_cell.length_b   1.000
_cell.length_c   1.000
_cell.angle_alpha   90.00
_cell.angle_beta   90.00
_cell.angle_gamma   90.00
#
_symmetry.space_group_name_H-M   'P 1'
#
loop_
_entity.id
_entity.type
_entity.pdbx_description
1 polymer ?
#
loop_
_entity_poly.entity_id
_entity_poly.type
_entity_poly.pdbx_seq_one_letter_code
_entity_poly.pdbx_strand_id
1 'polypeptide(L)'
;KEGGKSYKEAGNDFNAFISYFGYYAEEAKRVYGTDIPEYGGRRGNFHVVLKRPVGVVLGHLAWNMPISNVGLKLCPAMASGCTCVLKPSTETPLASLKIGELCEKIGMPAGVVNLVTGKASVIGNHLSQSKIPAMVAVIGSSAVGVEVMKNASTSIKRFSMELGGNAPCIIMPDCDLE
;
A
#
# COMPACT_ATOMS: atom_id res chain seq x y z
N LYS A 1 3.71 6.89 20.15
CA LYS A 1 2.93 7.87 20.97
C LYS A 1 1.80 8.53 20.16
N GLU A 2 2.02 8.90 18.89
CA GLU A 2 1.04 9.62 18.06
C GLU A 2 -0.29 8.84 17.86
N GLY A 3 -0.26 7.51 17.77
CA GLY A 3 -1.45 6.67 17.60
C GLY A 3 -2.17 6.28 18.88
N GLY A 4 -1.71 6.69 20.06
CA GLY A 4 -2.34 6.38 21.35
C GLY A 4 -2.32 4.89 21.75
N LYS A 5 -1.60 4.04 21.02
CA LYS A 5 -1.49 2.61 21.29
C LYS A 5 -0.64 2.29 22.50
N SER A 6 -0.88 1.12 23.10
CA SER A 6 0.04 0.55 24.09
C SER A 6 1.40 0.26 23.45
N TYR A 7 2.47 0.18 24.25
CA TYR A 7 3.82 -0.18 23.77
C TYR A 7 3.82 -1.55 23.08
N LYS A 8 3.06 -2.50 23.61
CA LYS A 8 2.93 -3.85 23.04
C LYS A 8 2.33 -3.80 21.63
N GLU A 9 1.24 -3.09 21.44
CA GLU A 9 0.59 -2.94 20.14
C GLU A 9 1.44 -2.14 19.14
N ALA A 10 2.12 -1.09 19.59
CA ALA A 10 3.07 -0.36 18.77
C ALA A 10 4.27 -1.23 18.34
N GLY A 11 4.73 -2.13 19.24
CA GLY A 11 5.73 -3.15 18.92
C GLY A 11 5.23 -4.13 17.86
N ASN A 12 3.99 -4.58 17.95
CA ASN A 12 3.39 -5.47 16.95
C ASN A 12 3.26 -4.79 15.59
N ASP A 13 2.88 -3.52 15.55
CA ASP A 13 2.81 -2.72 14.32
C ASP A 13 4.21 -2.62 13.66
N PHE A 14 5.24 -2.36 14.46
CA PHE A 14 6.62 -2.32 13.99
C PHE A 14 7.12 -3.69 13.49
N ASN A 15 6.83 -4.76 14.21
CA ASN A 15 7.23 -6.11 13.81
C ASN A 15 6.54 -6.54 12.50
N ALA A 16 5.28 -6.19 12.31
CA ALA A 16 4.58 -6.41 11.04
C ALA A 16 5.27 -5.67 9.88
N PHE A 17 5.67 -4.41 10.09
CA PHE A 17 6.44 -3.65 9.11
C PHE A 17 7.74 -4.36 8.72
N ILE A 18 8.52 -4.83 9.68
CA ILE A 18 9.77 -5.55 9.40
C ILE A 18 9.51 -6.84 8.62
N SER A 19 8.45 -7.59 8.99
CA SER A 19 8.12 -8.84 8.30
C SER A 19 7.72 -8.63 6.85
N TYR A 20 7.05 -7.53 6.52
CA TYR A 20 6.74 -7.18 5.12
C TYR A 20 8.01 -6.95 4.29
N PHE A 21 9.01 -6.25 4.84
CA PHE A 21 10.27 -6.07 4.11
C PHE A 21 10.96 -7.39 3.84
N GLY A 22 11.08 -8.27 4.84
CA GLY A 22 11.66 -9.61 4.67
C GLY A 22 10.93 -10.43 3.61
N TYR A 23 9.59 -10.48 3.68
CA TYR A 23 8.76 -11.21 2.74
C TYR A 23 8.91 -10.68 1.30
N TYR A 24 8.72 -9.38 1.11
CA TYR A 24 8.75 -8.78 -0.24
C TYR A 24 10.16 -8.68 -0.84
N ALA A 25 11.22 -8.64 -0.04
CA ALA A 25 12.59 -8.77 -0.53
C ALA A 25 12.82 -10.13 -1.21
N GLU A 26 12.25 -11.20 -0.65
CA GLU A 26 12.30 -12.52 -1.28
C GLU A 26 11.32 -12.63 -2.46
N GLU A 27 10.13 -12.04 -2.39
CA GLU A 27 9.18 -12.02 -3.50
C GLU A 27 9.71 -11.26 -4.72
N ALA A 28 10.51 -10.21 -4.53
CA ALA A 28 11.14 -9.48 -5.63
C ALA A 28 12.00 -10.36 -6.54
N LYS A 29 12.56 -11.45 -5.99
CA LYS A 29 13.34 -12.44 -6.74
C LYS A 29 12.47 -13.45 -7.52
N ARG A 30 11.15 -13.47 -7.29
CA ARG A 30 10.20 -14.45 -7.83
C ARG A 30 9.14 -13.83 -8.75
N VAL A 31 9.41 -12.65 -9.31
CA VAL A 31 8.52 -12.00 -10.28
C VAL A 31 8.74 -12.62 -11.67
N TYR A 32 8.28 -13.85 -11.83
CA TYR A 32 8.44 -14.59 -13.07
C TYR A 32 7.37 -14.26 -14.10
N GLY A 33 7.71 -14.45 -15.39
CA GLY A 33 6.76 -14.54 -16.47
C GLY A 33 6.11 -15.93 -16.56
N THR A 34 5.29 -16.12 -17.57
CA THR A 34 4.63 -17.40 -17.85
C THR A 34 4.76 -17.70 -19.33
N ASP A 35 5.18 -18.90 -19.67
CA ASP A 35 5.08 -19.45 -21.01
C ASP A 35 3.69 -20.12 -21.15
N ILE A 36 2.98 -19.79 -22.23
CA ILE A 36 1.65 -20.34 -22.50
C ILE A 36 1.75 -21.21 -23.76
N PRO A 37 1.54 -22.54 -23.66
CA PRO A 37 1.50 -23.41 -24.81
C PRO A 37 0.40 -22.99 -25.79
N GLU A 38 0.69 -23.07 -27.06
CA GLU A 38 -0.31 -22.81 -28.09
C GLU A 38 -1.39 -23.89 -28.08
N TYR A 39 -2.64 -23.47 -28.02
CA TYR A 39 -3.82 -24.31 -28.13
C TYR A 39 -4.44 -24.15 -29.52
N GLY A 40 -4.61 -25.22 -30.28
CA GLY A 40 -5.34 -25.16 -31.54
C GLY A 40 -4.54 -25.40 -32.82
N GLY A 41 -3.31 -25.94 -32.73
CA GLY A 41 -2.62 -26.55 -33.87
C GLY A 41 -1.95 -25.59 -34.86
N ARG A 42 -1.85 -24.31 -34.55
CA ARG A 42 -1.02 -23.35 -35.29
C ARG A 42 0.44 -23.52 -34.90
N ARG A 43 1.19 -24.30 -35.66
CA ARG A 43 2.62 -24.51 -35.40
C ARG A 43 3.39 -23.21 -35.62
N GLY A 44 4.21 -22.81 -34.65
CA GLY A 44 5.16 -21.71 -34.76
C GLY A 44 4.86 -20.44 -33.98
N ASN A 45 3.72 -20.34 -33.28
CA ASN A 45 3.47 -19.24 -32.38
C ASN A 45 4.07 -19.53 -30.99
N PHE A 46 4.60 -18.48 -30.37
CA PHE A 46 5.16 -18.53 -29.02
C PHE A 46 4.51 -17.44 -28.17
N HIS A 47 3.88 -17.82 -27.08
CA HIS A 47 3.15 -16.90 -26.20
C HIS A 47 3.88 -16.81 -24.87
N VAL A 48 4.35 -15.60 -24.53
CA VAL A 48 5.00 -15.32 -23.25
C VAL A 48 4.29 -14.16 -22.56
N VAL A 49 3.97 -14.34 -21.30
CA VAL A 49 3.47 -13.27 -20.43
C VAL A 49 4.63 -12.74 -19.60
N LEU A 50 4.96 -11.48 -19.76
CA LEU A 50 5.96 -10.79 -18.97
C LEU A 50 5.28 -9.87 -17.95
N LYS A 51 5.75 -9.89 -16.70
CA LYS A 51 5.34 -8.94 -15.69
C LYS A 51 6.20 -7.68 -15.79
N ARG A 52 5.57 -6.52 -15.72
CA ARG A 52 6.24 -5.21 -15.75
C ARG A 52 5.71 -4.32 -14.64
N PRO A 53 6.53 -3.41 -14.09
CA PRO A 53 6.06 -2.38 -13.17
C PRO A 53 4.87 -1.60 -13.77
N VAL A 54 3.88 -1.32 -12.96
CA VAL A 54 2.72 -0.52 -13.41
C VAL A 54 3.04 0.97 -13.51
N GLY A 55 4.11 1.42 -12.85
CA GLY A 55 4.54 2.81 -12.80
C GLY A 55 4.46 3.39 -11.39
N VAL A 56 3.90 4.58 -11.23
CA VAL A 56 3.76 5.24 -9.94
C VAL A 56 2.56 4.67 -9.18
N VAL A 57 2.77 4.28 -7.92
CA VAL A 57 1.72 3.85 -6.98
C VAL A 57 1.43 4.97 -5.99
N LEU A 58 0.20 5.43 -5.93
CA LEU A 58 -0.28 6.33 -4.88
C LEU A 58 -0.87 5.51 -3.74
N GLY A 59 -0.38 5.70 -2.52
CA GLY A 59 -0.89 5.05 -1.31
C GLY A 59 -1.53 6.04 -0.34
N HIS A 60 -2.83 5.88 -0.05
CA HIS A 60 -3.50 6.55 1.06
C HIS A 60 -3.53 5.62 2.26
N LEU A 61 -2.95 6.05 3.39
CA LEU A 61 -2.72 5.23 4.57
C LEU A 61 -3.64 5.66 5.72
N ALA A 62 -4.16 4.68 6.46
CA ALA A 62 -4.98 4.89 7.63
C ALA A 62 -4.12 5.18 8.88
N TRP A 63 -4.79 5.69 9.92
CA TRP A 63 -4.17 6.11 11.19
C TRP A 63 -3.90 4.95 12.16
N ASN A 64 -4.62 3.83 11.99
CA ASN A 64 -4.67 2.76 12.98
C ASN A 64 -3.37 1.96 13.13
N MET A 65 -2.61 1.78 12.07
CA MET A 65 -1.33 1.06 12.06
C MET A 65 -0.29 1.83 11.22
N PRO A 66 0.19 2.98 11.71
CA PRO A 66 0.90 3.96 10.89
C PRO A 66 2.20 3.47 10.28
N ILE A 67 2.88 2.50 10.90
CA ILE A 67 4.14 1.95 10.39
C ILE A 67 3.86 0.78 9.45
N SER A 68 3.07 -0.21 9.86
CA SER A 68 2.80 -1.38 9.03
C SER A 68 2.01 -1.04 7.77
N ASN A 69 1.12 -0.04 7.82
CA ASN A 69 0.42 0.44 6.63
C ASN A 69 1.38 1.01 5.57
N VAL A 70 2.49 1.63 5.98
CA VAL A 70 3.56 2.01 5.03
C VAL A 70 4.16 0.76 4.40
N GLY A 71 4.58 -0.21 5.22
CA GLY A 71 5.17 -1.46 4.72
C GLY A 71 4.25 -2.19 3.76
N LEU A 72 2.97 -2.29 4.09
CA LEU A 72 1.96 -2.97 3.29
C LEU A 72 1.78 -2.37 1.88
N LYS A 73 2.08 -1.10 1.67
CA LYS A 73 1.98 -0.44 0.35
C LYS A 73 3.34 -0.19 -0.29
N LEU A 74 4.36 0.13 0.51
CA LEU A 74 5.71 0.38 0.04
C LEU A 74 6.40 -0.90 -0.48
N CYS A 75 6.39 -1.97 0.33
CA CYS A 75 7.16 -3.16 0.02
C CYS A 75 6.74 -3.84 -1.29
N PRO A 76 5.43 -4.11 -1.56
CA PRO A 76 5.02 -4.67 -2.84
C PRO A 76 5.27 -3.73 -4.03
N ALA A 77 5.16 -2.41 -3.84
CA ALA A 77 5.49 -1.44 -4.88
C ALA A 77 6.97 -1.55 -5.27
N MET A 78 7.87 -1.53 -4.29
CA MET A 78 9.31 -1.68 -4.52
C MET A 78 9.67 -3.03 -5.12
N ALA A 79 9.11 -4.12 -4.58
CA ALA A 79 9.38 -5.49 -5.07
C ALA A 79 8.95 -5.68 -6.53
N SER A 80 7.93 -4.95 -6.97
CA SER A 80 7.46 -4.97 -8.37
C SER A 80 8.16 -3.94 -9.27
N GLY A 81 9.17 -3.20 -8.76
CA GLY A 81 9.89 -2.18 -9.52
C GLY A 81 9.12 -0.87 -9.73
N CYS A 82 8.09 -0.61 -8.93
CA CYS A 82 7.32 0.62 -8.97
C CYS A 82 7.91 1.69 -8.04
N THR A 83 7.69 2.95 -8.38
CA THR A 83 7.89 4.07 -7.45
C THR A 83 6.60 4.37 -6.71
N CYS A 84 6.67 5.03 -5.56
CA CYS A 84 5.49 5.34 -4.80
C CYS A 84 5.43 6.76 -4.24
N VAL A 85 4.21 7.26 -4.12
CA VAL A 85 3.84 8.44 -3.36
C VAL A 85 2.90 7.99 -2.26
N LEU A 86 3.31 8.10 -1.02
CA LEU A 86 2.52 7.68 0.13
C LEU A 86 2.03 8.90 0.90
N LYS A 87 0.73 8.94 1.14
CA LYS A 87 0.09 9.95 1.98
C LYS A 87 -0.36 9.30 3.30
N PRO A 88 0.41 9.46 4.38
CA PRO A 88 -0.01 9.03 5.71
C PRO A 88 -1.30 9.72 6.14
N SER A 89 -1.98 9.13 7.13
CA SER A 89 -3.06 9.83 7.83
C SER A 89 -2.56 11.14 8.43
N THR A 90 -3.41 12.15 8.47
CA THR A 90 -3.14 13.42 9.15
C THR A 90 -2.98 13.24 10.67
N GLU A 91 -3.62 12.21 11.22
CA GLU A 91 -3.60 11.89 12.65
C GLU A 91 -2.29 11.27 13.13
N THR A 92 -1.61 10.49 12.25
CA THR A 92 -0.42 9.72 12.62
C THR A 92 0.66 9.78 11.54
N PRO A 93 1.18 10.96 11.16
CA PRO A 93 2.13 11.10 10.06
C PRO A 93 3.59 10.83 10.45
N LEU A 94 3.95 11.01 11.74
CA LEU A 94 5.35 11.10 12.17
C LEU A 94 6.14 9.80 11.97
N ALA A 95 5.52 8.67 12.31
CA ALA A 95 6.15 7.37 12.11
C ALA A 95 6.43 7.08 10.63
N SER A 96 5.48 7.43 9.76
CA SER A 96 5.64 7.29 8.31
C SER A 96 6.74 8.20 7.76
N LEU A 97 6.80 9.46 8.21
CA LEU A 97 7.87 10.40 7.81
C LEU A 97 9.25 9.91 8.22
N LYS A 98 9.35 9.25 9.38
CA LYS A 98 10.62 8.66 9.84
C LYS A 98 11.13 7.56 8.91
N ILE A 99 10.24 6.84 8.26
CA ILE A 99 10.61 5.85 7.23
C ILE A 99 11.23 6.56 6.01
N GLY A 100 10.71 7.72 5.62
CA GLY A 100 11.32 8.54 4.56
C GLY A 100 12.75 8.95 4.88
N GLU A 101 13.01 9.41 6.12
CA GLU A 101 14.37 9.73 6.57
C GLU A 101 15.30 8.49 6.54
N LEU A 102 14.77 7.31 6.87
CA LEU A 102 15.53 6.06 6.79
C LEU A 102 15.86 5.70 5.35
N CYS A 103 14.91 5.87 4.42
CA CYS A 103 15.16 5.65 2.99
C CYS A 103 16.30 6.55 2.47
N GLU A 104 16.32 7.81 2.86
CA GLU A 104 17.41 8.75 2.51
C GLU A 104 18.75 8.28 3.10
N LYS A 105 18.78 7.92 4.39
CA LYS A 105 19.99 7.46 5.08
C LYS A 105 20.64 6.21 4.46
N ILE A 106 19.84 5.31 3.92
CA ILE A 106 20.36 4.10 3.25
C ILE A 106 20.72 4.33 1.78
N GLY A 107 20.65 5.58 1.30
CA GLY A 107 21.01 5.95 -0.07
C GLY A 107 19.97 5.50 -1.12
N MET A 108 18.69 5.39 -0.75
CA MET A 108 17.65 5.12 -1.73
C MET A 108 17.60 6.21 -2.78
N PRO A 109 17.53 5.87 -4.09
CA PRO A 109 17.48 6.86 -5.13
C PRO A 109 16.30 7.83 -4.96
N ALA A 110 16.55 9.11 -5.20
CA ALA A 110 15.52 10.14 -5.10
C ALA A 110 14.33 9.83 -6.02
N GLY A 111 13.10 10.05 -5.52
CA GLY A 111 11.87 9.82 -6.27
C GLY A 111 11.34 8.38 -6.23
N VAL A 112 12.10 7.39 -5.71
CA VAL A 112 11.59 6.02 -5.55
C VAL A 112 10.49 5.97 -4.48
N VAL A 113 10.73 6.60 -3.33
CA VAL A 113 9.78 6.72 -2.22
C VAL A 113 9.54 8.18 -1.91
N ASN A 114 8.30 8.60 -1.97
CA ASN A 114 7.89 9.96 -1.69
C ASN A 114 6.80 9.95 -0.62
N LEU A 115 6.97 10.74 0.42
CA LEU A 115 6.00 10.89 1.51
C LEU A 115 5.45 12.31 1.50
N VAL A 116 4.12 12.44 1.44
CA VAL A 116 3.43 13.73 1.37
C VAL A 116 2.39 13.80 2.48
N THR A 117 2.49 14.81 3.32
CA THR A 117 1.52 15.06 4.40
C THR A 117 0.64 16.25 4.10
N GLY A 118 -0.52 16.29 4.73
CA GLY A 118 -1.45 17.38 4.63
C GLY A 118 -2.90 16.95 4.69
N LYS A 119 -3.81 17.93 4.66
CA LYS A 119 -5.25 17.72 4.79
C LYS A 119 -5.77 16.81 3.67
N ALA A 120 -6.49 15.75 4.06
CA ALA A 120 -6.95 14.70 3.10
C ALA A 120 -7.84 15.29 1.99
N SER A 121 -8.77 16.19 2.32
CA SER A 121 -9.65 16.87 1.36
C SER A 121 -8.93 17.78 0.36
N VAL A 122 -7.67 18.13 0.60
CA VAL A 122 -6.87 18.96 -0.30
C VAL A 122 -5.83 18.11 -1.01
N ILE A 123 -4.85 17.61 -0.25
CA ILE A 123 -3.72 16.85 -0.80
C ILE A 123 -4.19 15.48 -1.31
N GLY A 124 -5.06 14.78 -0.55
CA GLY A 124 -5.56 13.45 -0.95
C GLY A 124 -6.35 13.51 -2.24
N ASN A 125 -7.26 14.47 -2.36
CA ASN A 125 -8.07 14.63 -3.58
C ASN A 125 -7.20 15.05 -4.77
N HIS A 126 -6.28 15.98 -4.59
CA HIS A 126 -5.35 16.41 -5.66
C HIS A 126 -4.49 15.25 -6.17
N LEU A 127 -3.89 14.46 -5.26
CA LEU A 127 -3.09 13.28 -5.64
C LEU A 127 -3.93 12.23 -6.37
N SER A 128 -5.16 11.98 -5.91
CA SER A 128 -6.07 11.01 -6.53
C SER A 128 -6.50 11.44 -7.93
N GLN A 129 -6.72 12.74 -8.14
CA GLN A 129 -7.09 13.33 -9.44
C GLN A 129 -5.92 13.39 -10.43
N SER A 130 -4.68 13.31 -9.96
CA SER A 130 -3.50 13.31 -10.82
C SER A 130 -3.53 12.15 -11.82
N LYS A 131 -3.12 12.39 -13.05
CA LYS A 131 -3.01 11.38 -14.11
C LYS A 131 -1.70 10.58 -14.04
N ILE A 132 -0.77 10.97 -13.17
CA ILE A 132 0.55 10.34 -13.04
C ILE A 132 0.47 8.94 -12.40
N PRO A 133 -0.24 8.73 -11.26
CA PRO A 133 -0.34 7.40 -10.69
C PRO A 133 -1.09 6.45 -11.60
N ALA A 134 -0.47 5.31 -11.89
CA ALA A 134 -1.09 4.21 -12.63
C ALA A 134 -1.89 3.27 -11.70
N MET A 135 -1.64 3.36 -10.38
CA MET A 135 -2.33 2.58 -9.36
C MET A 135 -2.59 3.45 -8.12
N VAL A 136 -3.76 3.28 -7.53
CA VAL A 136 -4.13 3.88 -6.24
C VAL A 136 -4.43 2.78 -5.24
N ALA A 137 -3.70 2.80 -4.14
CA ALA A 137 -3.88 1.89 -3.01
C ALA A 137 -4.44 2.67 -1.81
N VAL A 138 -5.49 2.16 -1.19
CA VAL A 138 -6.18 2.82 -0.09
C VAL A 138 -6.28 1.88 1.10
N ILE A 139 -5.98 2.38 2.29
CA ILE A 139 -6.36 1.78 3.57
C ILE A 139 -7.24 2.79 4.28
N GLY A 140 -8.51 2.45 4.54
CA GLY A 140 -9.44 3.40 5.14
C GLY A 140 -10.88 2.88 5.22
N SER A 141 -11.82 3.78 5.45
CA SER A 141 -13.24 3.42 5.44
C SER A 141 -13.78 3.23 4.01
N SER A 142 -14.88 2.50 3.87
CA SER A 142 -15.56 2.31 2.59
C SER A 142 -15.96 3.66 1.95
N ALA A 143 -16.38 4.63 2.76
CA ALA A 143 -16.70 5.98 2.28
C ALA A 143 -15.49 6.68 1.65
N VAL A 144 -14.32 6.59 2.30
CA VAL A 144 -13.06 7.11 1.75
C VAL A 144 -12.67 6.38 0.46
N GLY A 145 -12.84 5.06 0.40
CA GLY A 145 -12.59 4.28 -0.81
C GLY A 145 -13.43 4.78 -1.99
N VAL A 146 -14.73 4.98 -1.79
CA VAL A 146 -15.64 5.51 -2.81
C VAL A 146 -15.24 6.92 -3.26
N GLU A 147 -14.88 7.80 -2.32
CA GLU A 147 -14.42 9.16 -2.63
C GLU A 147 -13.14 9.14 -3.47
N VAL A 148 -12.16 8.33 -3.07
CA VAL A 148 -10.90 8.18 -3.81
C VAL A 148 -11.14 7.64 -5.21
N MET A 149 -12.01 6.64 -5.38
CA MET A 149 -12.35 6.11 -6.71
C MET A 149 -12.99 7.19 -7.61
N LYS A 150 -13.91 7.98 -7.07
CA LYS A 150 -14.53 9.11 -7.81
C LYS A 150 -13.47 10.12 -8.23
N ASN A 151 -12.58 10.53 -7.33
CA ASN A 151 -11.52 11.48 -7.63
C ASN A 151 -10.50 10.91 -8.63
N ALA A 152 -10.23 9.62 -8.57
CA ALA A 152 -9.24 8.95 -9.42
C ALA A 152 -9.75 8.67 -10.85
N SER A 153 -11.03 8.85 -11.14
CA SER A 153 -11.66 8.59 -12.45
C SER A 153 -11.16 9.50 -13.58
N THR A 154 -10.27 10.44 -13.31
CA THR A 154 -9.64 11.33 -14.31
C THR A 154 -8.75 10.61 -15.32
N SER A 155 -8.33 9.38 -15.02
CA SER A 155 -7.58 8.48 -15.91
C SER A 155 -7.80 7.04 -15.50
N ILE A 156 -7.45 6.10 -16.39
CA ILE A 156 -7.53 4.66 -16.07
C ILE A 156 -6.44 4.32 -15.06
N LYS A 157 -6.85 3.81 -13.90
CA LYS A 157 -5.95 3.41 -12.81
C LYS A 157 -6.33 2.03 -12.30
N ARG A 158 -5.35 1.32 -11.77
CA ARG A 158 -5.58 0.11 -10.95
C ARG A 158 -5.90 0.53 -9.52
N PHE A 159 -6.65 -0.31 -8.81
CA PHE A 159 -6.98 -0.08 -7.40
C PHE A 159 -6.60 -1.27 -6.53
N SER A 160 -6.13 -0.98 -5.32
CA SER A 160 -5.97 -1.93 -4.21
C SER A 160 -6.64 -1.32 -2.98
N MET A 161 -7.78 -1.86 -2.60
CA MET A 161 -8.65 -1.27 -1.59
C MET A 161 -8.71 -2.16 -0.35
N GLU A 162 -8.13 -1.69 0.75
CA GLU A 162 -8.24 -2.26 2.09
C GLU A 162 -9.23 -1.40 2.88
N LEU A 163 -10.47 -1.83 2.89
CA LEU A 163 -11.58 -1.04 3.41
C LEU A 163 -12.22 -1.70 4.64
N GLY A 164 -13.28 -1.08 5.15
CA GLY A 164 -14.05 -1.63 6.24
C GLY A 164 -14.73 -2.94 5.87
N GLY A 165 -14.94 -3.77 6.86
CA GLY A 165 -15.64 -5.04 6.74
C GLY A 165 -16.58 -5.28 7.93
N ASN A 166 -17.23 -6.44 7.94
CA ASN A 166 -18.08 -6.87 9.02
C ASN A 166 -17.32 -7.89 9.88
N ALA A 167 -16.75 -7.44 10.98
CA ALA A 167 -16.04 -8.26 11.96
C ALA A 167 -16.83 -8.34 13.27
N PRO A 168 -17.85 -9.20 13.37
CA PRO A 168 -18.71 -9.27 14.54
C PRO A 168 -17.94 -9.81 15.75
N CYS A 169 -18.11 -9.16 16.88
CA CYS A 169 -17.70 -9.64 18.19
C CYS A 169 -18.95 -10.05 18.97
N ILE A 170 -19.06 -11.33 19.31
CA ILE A 170 -20.20 -11.87 20.05
C ILE A 170 -19.73 -12.20 21.46
N ILE A 171 -20.30 -11.50 22.45
CA ILE A 171 -20.04 -11.74 23.87
C ILE A 171 -21.23 -12.55 24.40
N MET A 172 -20.98 -13.78 24.82
CA MET A 172 -22.01 -14.64 25.37
C MET A 172 -22.30 -14.27 26.83
N PRO A 173 -23.53 -14.55 27.36
CA PRO A 173 -23.91 -14.15 28.72
C PRO A 173 -23.08 -14.79 29.83
N ASP A 174 -22.40 -15.89 29.55
CA ASP A 174 -21.56 -16.66 30.46
C ASP A 174 -20.07 -16.42 30.32
N CYS A 175 -19.66 -15.40 29.53
CA CYS A 175 -18.25 -15.07 29.40
C CYS A 175 -17.73 -14.35 30.64
N ASP A 176 -16.50 -14.65 31.06
CA ASP A 176 -15.76 -13.93 32.07
C ASP A 176 -15.25 -12.62 31.45
N LEU A 177 -15.60 -11.50 32.08
CA LEU A 177 -15.24 -10.15 31.63
C LEU A 177 -14.12 -9.51 32.45
N GLU A 178 -13.52 -10.22 33.47
CA GLU A 178 -12.41 -9.74 34.29
C GLU A 178 -11.01 -10.05 33.68
#